data_c03ef7fa62a1f25572f136733e12df9d
#
_entry.id   c03ef7fa62a1f25572f136733e12df9d
#
_cell.length_a   1.000
_cell.length_b   1.000
_cell.length_c   1.000
_cell.angle_alpha   90.00
_cell.angle_beta   90.00
_cell.angle_gamma   90.00
#
_symmetry.space_group_name_H-M   'P 1'
#
loop_
_entity.id
_entity.type
_entity.pdbx_description
1 polymer ?
#
loop_
_entity_poly.entity_id
_entity_poly.type
_entity_poly.pdbx_seq_one_letter_code
_entity_poly.pdbx_strand_id
1 'polypeptide(L)'
;FSRLTERMADVGNCYQVYDPTSEIISDLLDTDGGVVNIPDAHNIRMLYVLGASLLVFAENGVWAVAGVDNVFRATEYAITKIADTGIVNESTFTIGGGVPIWWSKTGIYAIKQEGSLSTPTAQNLTIQTIQSFWNSISNEKKAQVIVEYDRINQRVYWFYPDNEESIDYKYNNALVLDLNLQAFYPWRIGDQDGETSYIMGMS
;
A
#
# COMPACT_ATOMS: atom_id res chain seq x y z
N PHE A 1 13.79 11.79 3.18
CA PHE A 1 14.84 10.86 3.65
C PHE A 1 15.91 11.62 4.40
N SER A 2 16.56 10.96 5.35
CA SER A 2 17.64 11.51 6.15
C SER A 2 18.99 11.27 5.49
N ARG A 3 20.00 12.06 5.86
CA ARG A 3 21.39 11.81 5.53
C ARG A 3 21.87 10.51 6.15
N LEU A 4 22.69 9.75 5.43
CA LEU A 4 23.41 8.62 5.97
C LEU A 4 24.57 9.10 6.87
N THR A 5 24.59 8.68 8.13
CA THR A 5 25.64 9.03 9.07
C THR A 5 26.35 7.76 9.55
N GLU A 6 27.66 7.73 9.44
CA GLU A 6 28.49 6.60 9.93
C GLU A 6 28.97 6.80 11.37
N ARG A 7 28.96 8.05 11.86
CA ARG A 7 29.46 8.41 13.19
C ARG A 7 28.33 8.93 14.06
N MET A 8 28.32 8.49 15.31
CA MET A 8 27.34 8.95 16.31
C MET A 8 27.35 10.48 16.49
N ALA A 9 28.52 11.12 16.34
CA ALA A 9 28.66 12.58 16.45
C ALA A 9 27.91 13.34 15.34
N ASP A 10 27.66 12.70 14.20
CA ASP A 10 27.04 13.33 13.04
C ASP A 10 25.50 13.12 12.99
N VAL A 11 24.93 12.38 13.95
CA VAL A 11 23.48 12.11 14.01
C VAL A 11 22.64 13.40 14.03
N GLY A 12 23.18 14.48 14.63
CA GLY A 12 22.55 15.81 14.61
C GLY A 12 22.44 16.44 13.22
N ASN A 13 23.18 15.94 12.24
CA ASN A 13 23.21 16.46 10.86
C ASN A 13 22.34 15.61 9.89
N CYS A 14 21.56 14.67 10.40
CA CYS A 14 20.75 13.79 9.55
C CYS A 14 19.72 14.51 8.66
N TYR A 15 19.35 15.75 9.02
CA TYR A 15 18.47 16.60 8.22
C TYR A 15 19.18 17.36 7.08
N GLN A 16 20.49 17.26 6.99
CA GLN A 16 21.29 18.00 6.00
C GLN A 16 20.98 17.55 4.58
N VAL A 17 20.68 18.51 3.72
CA VAL A 17 20.22 18.32 2.33
C VAL A 17 21.22 18.86 1.29
N TYR A 18 22.42 19.24 1.70
CA TYR A 18 23.50 19.71 0.82
C TYR A 18 24.87 19.49 1.49
N ASP A 19 25.92 19.53 0.69
CA ASP A 19 27.29 19.47 1.22
C ASP A 19 27.67 20.79 1.90
N PRO A 20 27.90 20.84 3.23
CA PRO A 20 28.25 22.06 3.93
C PRO A 20 29.67 22.55 3.63
N THR A 21 30.49 21.71 2.98
CA THR A 21 31.86 22.07 2.59
C THR A 21 31.96 22.65 1.18
N SER A 22 30.87 22.54 0.43
CA SER A 22 30.79 23.11 -0.92
C SER A 22 30.41 24.59 -0.88
N GLU A 23 31.01 25.37 -1.77
CA GLU A 23 30.63 26.79 -2.03
C GLU A 23 29.29 26.88 -2.78
N ILE A 24 28.81 25.74 -3.35
CA ILE A 24 27.57 25.66 -4.12
C ILE A 24 26.48 25.14 -3.22
N ILE A 25 25.49 25.96 -2.87
CA ILE A 25 24.39 25.61 -1.93
C ILE A 25 23.55 24.44 -2.41
N SER A 26 23.49 24.15 -3.70
CA SER A 26 22.73 23.03 -4.28
C SER A 26 23.60 21.80 -4.57
N ASP A 27 24.82 21.77 -4.12
CA ASP A 27 25.70 20.62 -4.30
C ASP A 27 25.31 19.50 -3.32
N LEU A 28 24.97 18.32 -3.86
CA LEU A 28 24.52 17.15 -3.10
C LEU A 28 25.56 16.03 -3.18
N LEU A 29 25.83 15.44 -2.03
CA LEU A 29 26.56 14.18 -1.95
C LEU A 29 25.58 13.00 -2.00
N ASP A 30 26.04 11.86 -2.46
CA ASP A 30 25.24 10.61 -2.52
C ASP A 30 24.63 10.21 -1.17
N THR A 31 25.25 10.61 -0.08
CA THR A 31 24.88 10.29 1.30
C THR A 31 24.02 11.37 1.96
N ASP A 32 23.77 12.50 1.29
CA ASP A 32 22.99 13.59 1.87
C ASP A 32 21.50 13.22 2.04
N GLY A 33 20.84 13.92 2.93
CA GLY A 33 19.40 13.86 3.08
C GLY A 33 18.69 14.66 1.99
N GLY A 34 17.39 14.50 1.85
CA GLY A 34 16.63 15.27 0.87
C GLY A 34 15.15 14.96 0.84
N VAL A 35 14.50 15.56 -0.13
CA VAL A 35 13.07 15.39 -0.41
C VAL A 35 12.91 14.79 -1.80
N VAL A 36 12.23 13.67 -1.89
CA VAL A 36 11.78 13.12 -3.16
C VAL A 36 10.43 13.75 -3.49
N ASN A 37 10.37 14.53 -4.54
CA ASN A 37 9.12 15.13 -4.99
C ASN A 37 8.48 14.25 -6.06
N ILE A 38 7.20 13.89 -5.85
CA ILE A 38 6.35 13.17 -6.81
C ILE A 38 5.18 14.10 -7.14
N PRO A 39 5.29 14.98 -8.15
CA PRO A 39 4.32 16.06 -8.40
C PRO A 39 2.90 15.55 -8.64
N ASP A 40 2.77 14.36 -9.25
CA ASP A 40 1.49 13.77 -9.60
C ASP A 40 0.85 12.98 -8.44
N ALA A 41 1.54 12.77 -7.33
CA ALA A 41 0.99 12.04 -6.20
C ALA A 41 0.13 12.96 -5.32
N HIS A 42 -1.13 12.58 -5.13
CA HIS A 42 -2.07 13.30 -4.25
C HIS A 42 -2.36 12.47 -3.00
N ASN A 43 -2.23 13.09 -1.83
CA ASN A 43 -2.51 12.46 -0.54
C ASN A 43 -1.81 11.11 -0.36
N ILE A 44 -0.49 11.15 -0.15
CA ILE A 44 0.29 9.96 0.18
C ILE A 44 -0.24 9.37 1.47
N ARG A 45 -0.66 8.10 1.43
CA ARG A 45 -1.27 7.36 2.53
C ARG A 45 -0.28 6.48 3.25
N MET A 46 0.60 5.80 2.51
CA MET A 46 1.58 4.92 3.12
C MET A 46 2.82 4.73 2.25
N LEU A 47 3.86 4.25 2.90
CA LEU A 47 5.12 3.84 2.28
C LEU A 47 5.38 2.38 2.62
N TYR A 48 5.89 1.63 1.64
CA TYR A 48 6.26 0.23 1.85
C TYR A 48 7.54 -0.11 1.09
N VAL A 49 8.48 -0.79 1.76
CA VAL A 49 9.74 -1.22 1.12
C VAL A 49 9.55 -2.59 0.49
N LEU A 50 9.79 -2.71 -0.80
CA LEU A 50 9.74 -3.96 -1.55
C LEU A 50 11.04 -4.15 -2.31
N GLY A 51 11.86 -5.12 -1.87
CA GLY A 51 13.18 -5.34 -2.44
C GLY A 51 14.06 -4.10 -2.34
N ALA A 52 14.57 -3.61 -3.47
CA ALA A 52 15.37 -2.39 -3.56
C ALA A 52 14.54 -1.12 -3.86
N SER A 53 13.21 -1.22 -3.82
CA SER A 53 12.31 -0.11 -4.15
C SER A 53 11.50 0.33 -2.94
N LEU A 54 11.26 1.63 -2.82
CA LEU A 54 10.27 2.21 -1.92
C LEU A 54 8.98 2.44 -2.71
N LEU A 55 7.91 1.75 -2.32
CA LEU A 55 6.58 1.96 -2.87
C LEU A 55 5.90 3.11 -2.14
N VAL A 56 5.37 4.06 -2.89
CA VAL A 56 4.63 5.21 -2.40
C VAL A 56 3.17 5.07 -2.84
N PHE A 57 2.30 4.79 -1.88
CA PHE A 57 0.87 4.66 -2.11
C PHE A 57 0.18 6.00 -1.84
N ALA A 58 -0.45 6.54 -2.87
CA ALA A 58 -1.28 7.73 -2.77
C ALA A 58 -2.72 7.41 -3.17
N GLU A 59 -3.64 8.35 -3.07
CA GLU A 59 -5.05 8.13 -3.45
C GLU A 59 -5.26 7.93 -4.95
N ASN A 60 -4.39 8.52 -5.77
CA ASN A 60 -4.51 8.55 -7.23
C ASN A 60 -3.47 7.69 -7.96
N GLY A 61 -2.71 6.88 -7.24
CA GLY A 61 -1.71 6.02 -7.86
C GLY A 61 -0.75 5.38 -6.89
N VAL A 62 0.11 4.54 -7.43
CA VAL A 62 1.24 3.93 -6.70
C VAL A 62 2.49 4.15 -7.51
N TRP A 63 3.54 4.61 -6.85
CA TRP A 63 4.86 4.86 -7.45
C TRP A 63 5.91 3.99 -6.77
N ALA A 64 6.90 3.57 -7.56
CA ALA A 64 8.12 2.96 -7.07
C ALA A 64 9.27 3.99 -7.17
N VAL A 65 9.95 4.21 -6.06
CA VAL A 65 11.19 4.98 -6.00
C VAL A 65 12.32 3.99 -5.81
N ALA A 66 13.24 3.93 -6.75
CA ALA A 66 14.38 3.03 -6.73
C ALA A 66 15.66 3.77 -7.02
N GLY A 67 16.77 3.32 -6.43
CA GLY A 67 18.09 3.78 -6.80
C GLY A 67 18.52 3.22 -8.15
N VAL A 68 19.44 3.90 -8.81
CA VAL A 68 20.15 3.36 -9.96
C VAL A 68 21.11 2.28 -9.43
N ASP A 69 21.25 1.19 -10.15
CA ASP A 69 22.03 0.03 -9.71
C ASP A 69 21.57 -0.58 -8.35
N ASN A 70 20.29 -0.41 -8.00
CA ASN A 70 19.66 -0.89 -6.77
C ASN A 70 20.21 -0.27 -5.47
N VAL A 71 20.95 0.79 -5.57
CA VAL A 71 21.43 1.60 -4.44
C VAL A 71 20.80 2.98 -4.53
N PHE A 72 19.99 3.33 -3.54
CA PHE A 72 19.42 4.67 -3.46
C PHE A 72 20.50 5.68 -3.08
N ARG A 73 20.63 6.73 -3.89
CA ARG A 73 21.50 7.90 -3.63
C ARG A 73 20.70 9.18 -3.73
N ALA A 74 21.07 10.17 -2.95
CA ALA A 74 20.43 11.50 -3.00
C ALA A 74 20.53 12.14 -4.38
N THR A 75 21.62 11.84 -5.09
CA THR A 75 21.96 12.40 -6.41
C THR A 75 21.35 11.60 -7.57
N GLU A 76 20.97 10.33 -7.34
CA GLU A 76 20.59 9.42 -8.42
C GLU A 76 19.53 8.41 -8.00
N TYR A 77 18.28 8.63 -8.42
CA TYR A 77 17.15 7.74 -8.23
C TYR A 77 16.14 7.87 -9.36
N ALA A 78 15.31 6.86 -9.54
CA ALA A 78 14.23 6.85 -10.50
C ALA A 78 12.87 6.78 -9.80
N ILE A 79 11.88 7.48 -10.33
CA ILE A 79 10.49 7.40 -9.90
C ILE A 79 9.67 6.84 -11.06
N THR A 80 9.00 5.71 -10.83
CA THR A 80 8.17 5.05 -11.82
C THR A 80 6.76 4.87 -11.29
N LYS A 81 5.76 5.36 -12.00
CA LYS A 81 4.35 5.07 -11.67
C LYS A 81 4.04 3.63 -12.07
N ILE A 82 3.58 2.82 -11.12
CA ILE A 82 3.30 1.38 -11.31
C ILE A 82 1.80 1.06 -11.32
N ALA A 83 0.97 1.99 -10.84
CA ALA A 83 -0.49 1.87 -10.92
C ALA A 83 -1.14 3.24 -11.05
N ASP A 84 -2.19 3.34 -11.89
CA ASP A 84 -3.00 4.54 -12.08
C ASP A 84 -4.12 4.69 -11.05
N THR A 85 -4.19 3.77 -10.10
CA THR A 85 -5.14 3.77 -9.01
C THR A 85 -4.41 3.54 -7.71
N GLY A 86 -4.77 4.31 -6.71
CA GLY A 86 -4.10 4.26 -5.42
C GLY A 86 -4.82 3.42 -4.38
N ILE A 87 -4.44 3.64 -3.14
CA ILE A 87 -5.02 2.98 -1.98
C ILE A 87 -6.15 3.83 -1.40
N VAL A 88 -7.22 3.22 -0.91
CA VAL A 88 -8.32 3.95 -0.26
C VAL A 88 -7.87 4.50 1.11
N ASN A 89 -7.29 3.64 1.93
CA ASN A 89 -6.66 4.01 3.20
C ASN A 89 -5.61 2.94 3.59
N GLU A 90 -4.79 3.23 4.59
CA GLU A 90 -3.72 2.32 5.04
C GLU A 90 -4.23 1.01 5.63
N SER A 91 -5.43 1.01 6.24
CA SER A 91 -6.04 -0.19 6.82
C SER A 91 -6.50 -1.20 5.76
N THR A 92 -6.40 -0.87 4.48
CA THR A 92 -6.78 -1.74 3.36
C THR A 92 -5.59 -2.43 2.69
N PHE A 93 -4.39 -2.22 3.22
CA PHE A 93 -3.15 -2.84 2.75
C PHE A 93 -2.79 -4.05 3.60
N THR A 94 -2.38 -5.13 2.95
CA THR A 94 -1.83 -6.31 3.62
C THR A 94 -0.75 -7.00 2.78
N ILE A 95 -0.04 -7.93 3.41
CA ILE A 95 0.91 -8.81 2.74
C ILE A 95 0.38 -10.23 2.81
N GLY A 96 -0.22 -10.70 1.72
CA GLY A 96 -0.74 -12.05 1.59
C GLY A 96 0.22 -12.94 0.83
N GLY A 97 0.71 -14.02 1.48
CA GLY A 97 1.67 -14.93 0.84
C GLY A 97 2.97 -14.28 0.38
N GLY A 98 3.41 -13.21 1.06
CA GLY A 98 4.60 -12.43 0.68
C GLY A 98 4.37 -11.39 -0.43
N VAL A 99 3.14 -11.24 -0.91
CA VAL A 99 2.76 -10.29 -1.95
C VAL A 99 2.01 -9.12 -1.34
N PRO A 100 2.41 -7.86 -1.61
CA PRO A 100 1.64 -6.68 -1.23
C PRO A 100 0.30 -6.65 -1.97
N ILE A 101 -0.80 -6.54 -1.23
CA ILE A 101 -2.17 -6.50 -1.77
C ILE A 101 -2.88 -5.30 -1.14
N TRP A 102 -3.61 -4.54 -1.95
CA TRP A 102 -4.39 -3.41 -1.44
C TRP A 102 -5.75 -3.28 -2.11
N TRP A 103 -6.64 -2.65 -1.39
CA TRP A 103 -7.96 -2.29 -1.84
C TRP A 103 -7.94 -0.86 -2.40
N SER A 104 -8.41 -0.70 -3.63
CA SER A 104 -8.51 0.55 -4.35
C SER A 104 -9.98 0.91 -4.61
N LYS A 105 -10.24 2.09 -5.13
CA LYS A 105 -11.59 2.48 -5.61
C LYS A 105 -12.05 1.67 -6.82
N THR A 106 -11.13 1.13 -7.60
CA THR A 106 -11.40 0.44 -8.87
C THR A 106 -11.25 -1.07 -8.82
N GLY A 107 -10.77 -1.62 -7.72
CA GLY A 107 -10.54 -3.06 -7.57
C GLY A 107 -9.56 -3.40 -6.46
N ILE A 108 -9.23 -4.66 -6.34
CA ILE A 108 -8.15 -5.17 -5.50
C ILE A 108 -6.94 -5.39 -6.38
N TYR A 109 -5.81 -4.90 -5.94
CA TYR A 109 -4.55 -4.98 -6.67
C TYR A 109 -3.49 -5.71 -5.87
N ALA A 110 -2.59 -6.37 -6.57
CA ALA A 110 -1.39 -6.97 -6.00
C ALA A 110 -0.15 -6.48 -6.73
N ILE A 111 0.97 -6.38 -6.02
CA ILE A 111 2.28 -6.10 -6.64
C ILE A 111 2.88 -7.40 -7.11
N LYS A 112 3.23 -7.44 -8.39
CA LYS A 112 4.04 -8.50 -8.98
C LYS A 112 5.45 -7.99 -9.24
N GLN A 113 6.45 -8.72 -8.75
CA GLN A 113 7.85 -8.42 -8.99
C GLN A 113 8.59 -9.69 -9.37
N GLU A 114 9.20 -9.70 -10.54
CA GLU A 114 9.99 -10.83 -11.02
C GLU A 114 11.46 -10.67 -10.63
N GLY A 115 11.77 -11.10 -9.39
CA GLY A 115 13.10 -10.91 -8.80
C GLY A 115 13.22 -9.57 -8.05
N SER A 116 14.14 -9.51 -7.09
CA SER A 116 14.30 -8.35 -6.18
C SER A 116 14.78 -7.07 -6.86
N LEU A 117 15.27 -7.18 -8.08
CA LEU A 117 15.91 -6.09 -8.84
C LEU A 117 15.05 -5.58 -10.01
N SER A 118 13.91 -6.23 -10.28
CA SER A 118 13.00 -5.80 -11.34
C SER A 118 12.07 -4.69 -10.86
N THR A 119 11.63 -3.84 -11.77
CA THR A 119 10.59 -2.85 -11.48
C THR A 119 9.29 -3.57 -11.12
N PRO A 120 8.70 -3.30 -9.96
CA PRO A 120 7.43 -3.89 -9.58
C PRO A 120 6.31 -3.41 -10.51
N THR A 121 5.32 -4.27 -10.74
CA THR A 121 4.12 -3.97 -11.53
C THR A 121 2.87 -4.27 -10.73
N ALA A 122 1.81 -3.49 -10.95
CA ALA A 122 0.53 -3.71 -10.31
C ALA A 122 -0.39 -4.55 -11.20
N GLN A 123 -1.04 -5.56 -10.62
CA GLN A 123 -2.03 -6.40 -11.27
C GLN A 123 -3.38 -6.24 -10.60
N ASN A 124 -4.43 -5.95 -11.36
CA ASN A 124 -5.81 -5.96 -10.85
C ASN A 124 -6.31 -7.40 -10.76
N LEU A 125 -6.65 -7.84 -9.56
CA LEU A 125 -7.12 -9.19 -9.28
C LEU A 125 -8.64 -9.36 -9.51
N THR A 126 -9.40 -8.26 -9.51
CA THR A 126 -10.88 -8.29 -9.57
C THR A 126 -11.43 -8.25 -10.98
N ILE A 127 -10.68 -7.68 -11.94
CA ILE A 127 -11.20 -7.35 -13.27
C ILE A 127 -11.70 -8.56 -14.07
N GLN A 128 -11.06 -9.73 -13.90
CA GLN A 128 -11.42 -10.95 -14.61
C GLN A 128 -12.27 -11.91 -13.78
N THR A 129 -12.55 -11.58 -12.51
CA THR A 129 -13.18 -12.49 -11.55
C THR A 129 -14.48 -11.94 -11.01
N ILE A 130 -14.42 -10.86 -10.23
CA ILE A 130 -15.56 -10.36 -9.45
C ILE A 130 -15.88 -8.89 -9.70
N GLN A 131 -15.50 -8.31 -10.84
CA GLN A 131 -15.65 -6.88 -11.09
C GLN A 131 -17.11 -6.39 -10.94
N SER A 132 -18.10 -7.19 -11.36
CA SER A 132 -19.51 -6.83 -11.20
C SER A 132 -19.93 -6.76 -9.73
N PHE A 133 -19.48 -7.72 -8.92
CA PHE A 133 -19.69 -7.70 -7.48
C PHE A 133 -18.98 -6.52 -6.83
N TRP A 134 -17.72 -6.28 -7.22
CA TRP A 134 -16.97 -5.13 -6.77
C TRP A 134 -17.68 -3.80 -7.01
N ASN A 135 -18.25 -3.63 -8.20
CA ASN A 135 -18.97 -2.42 -8.58
C ASN A 135 -20.28 -2.24 -7.80
N SER A 136 -20.85 -3.32 -7.25
CA SER A 136 -22.07 -3.25 -6.43
C SER A 136 -21.81 -2.74 -5.00
N ILE A 137 -20.55 -2.72 -4.54
CA ILE A 137 -20.17 -2.15 -3.26
C ILE A 137 -20.06 -0.63 -3.44
N SER A 138 -20.80 0.15 -2.64
CA SER A 138 -20.76 1.61 -2.73
C SER A 138 -19.40 2.19 -2.33
N ASN A 139 -19.11 3.40 -2.78
CA ASN A 139 -17.83 4.06 -2.46
C ASN A 139 -17.69 4.37 -0.97
N GLU A 140 -18.81 4.64 -0.29
CA GLU A 140 -18.87 4.89 1.15
C GLU A 140 -18.45 3.64 1.93
N LYS A 141 -18.95 2.46 1.54
CA LYS A 141 -18.54 1.17 2.12
C LYS A 141 -17.09 0.85 1.81
N LYS A 142 -16.64 1.10 0.58
CA LYS A 142 -15.23 0.91 0.19
C LYS A 142 -14.27 1.77 1.01
N ALA A 143 -14.70 2.95 1.45
CA ALA A 143 -13.87 3.84 2.26
C ALA A 143 -13.66 3.34 3.71
N GLN A 144 -14.53 2.47 4.21
CA GLN A 144 -14.51 1.97 5.59
C GLN A 144 -13.92 0.56 5.72
N VAL A 145 -13.33 0.03 4.67
CA VAL A 145 -12.78 -1.33 4.64
C VAL A 145 -11.56 -1.45 5.55
N ILE A 146 -11.47 -2.57 6.25
CA ILE A 146 -10.26 -3.05 6.93
C ILE A 146 -9.87 -4.41 6.37
N VAL A 147 -8.59 -4.73 6.43
CA VAL A 147 -8.06 -6.00 5.90
C VAL A 147 -7.33 -6.80 6.97
N GLU A 148 -7.52 -8.12 6.92
CA GLU A 148 -6.76 -9.07 7.72
C GLU A 148 -6.27 -10.23 6.86
N TYR A 149 -5.10 -10.76 7.21
CA TYR A 149 -4.51 -11.91 6.55
C TYR A 149 -4.37 -13.10 7.49
N ASP A 150 -5.14 -14.15 7.20
CA ASP A 150 -5.01 -15.45 7.86
C ASP A 150 -3.87 -16.24 7.22
N ARG A 151 -2.74 -16.31 7.94
CA ARG A 151 -1.55 -17.05 7.51
C ARG A 151 -1.74 -18.56 7.51
N ILE A 152 -2.62 -19.08 8.36
CA ILE A 152 -2.83 -20.52 8.49
C ILE A 152 -3.61 -21.05 7.28
N ASN A 153 -4.70 -20.37 6.94
CA ASN A 153 -5.56 -20.77 5.83
C ASN A 153 -5.18 -20.09 4.50
N GLN A 154 -4.19 -19.21 4.50
CA GLN A 154 -3.74 -18.44 3.34
C GLN A 154 -4.88 -17.65 2.70
N ARG A 155 -5.62 -16.89 3.52
CA ARG A 155 -6.78 -16.11 3.11
C ARG A 155 -6.64 -14.66 3.51
N VAL A 156 -7.05 -13.77 2.60
CA VAL A 156 -7.16 -12.34 2.87
C VAL A 156 -8.63 -11.99 3.01
N TYR A 157 -8.98 -11.31 4.09
CA TYR A 157 -10.34 -10.89 4.43
C TYR A 157 -10.42 -9.38 4.39
N TRP A 158 -11.29 -8.82 3.55
CA TRP A 158 -11.65 -7.41 3.56
C TRP A 158 -13.04 -7.27 4.17
N PHE A 159 -13.09 -6.72 5.37
CA PHE A 159 -14.32 -6.49 6.10
C PHE A 159 -14.89 -5.12 5.76
N TYR A 160 -16.19 -5.03 5.51
CA TYR A 160 -16.88 -3.79 5.23
C TYR A 160 -18.29 -3.79 5.82
N PRO A 161 -18.86 -2.58 6.14
CA PRO A 161 -20.19 -2.48 6.74
C PRO A 161 -21.30 -2.79 5.73
N ASP A 162 -22.45 -3.26 6.23
CA ASP A 162 -23.66 -3.46 5.41
C ASP A 162 -24.39 -2.14 5.16
N ASN A 163 -24.39 -1.24 6.13
CA ASN A 163 -25.08 0.02 6.10
C ASN A 163 -24.11 1.20 5.89
N GLU A 164 -24.48 2.12 4.99
CA GLU A 164 -23.66 3.31 4.66
C GLU A 164 -23.62 4.33 5.79
N GLU A 165 -24.67 4.38 6.61
CA GLU A 165 -24.82 5.29 7.75
C GLU A 165 -24.27 4.73 9.07
N SER A 166 -23.56 3.60 9.04
CA SER A 166 -23.06 2.97 10.26
C SER A 166 -21.94 3.80 10.90
N ILE A 167 -22.29 4.62 11.85
CA ILE A 167 -21.37 5.34 12.74
C ILE A 167 -20.56 4.37 13.63
N ASP A 168 -21.00 3.12 13.73
CA ASP A 168 -20.52 2.16 14.73
C ASP A 168 -19.44 1.20 14.22
N TYR A 169 -18.86 1.39 13.03
CA TYR A 169 -17.82 0.50 12.45
C TYR A 169 -18.15 -0.99 12.59
N LYS A 170 -19.40 -1.36 12.32
CA LYS A 170 -19.87 -2.74 12.38
C LYS A 170 -19.61 -3.43 11.06
N TYR A 171 -18.69 -4.37 11.06
CA TYR A 171 -18.31 -5.14 9.88
C TYR A 171 -19.07 -6.45 9.87
N ASN A 172 -20.06 -6.57 9.01
CA ASN A 172 -20.88 -7.77 8.86
C ASN A 172 -20.76 -8.45 7.49
N ASN A 173 -20.02 -7.82 6.58
CA ASN A 173 -19.66 -8.41 5.30
C ASN A 173 -18.15 -8.55 5.18
N ALA A 174 -17.72 -9.59 4.49
CA ALA A 174 -16.35 -9.75 4.08
C ALA A 174 -16.28 -10.19 2.62
N LEU A 175 -15.28 -9.69 1.92
CA LEU A 175 -14.80 -10.28 0.68
C LEU A 175 -13.55 -11.07 1.00
N VAL A 176 -13.52 -12.32 0.65
CA VAL A 176 -12.42 -13.24 0.96
C VAL A 176 -11.70 -13.60 -0.33
N LEU A 177 -10.38 -13.50 -0.31
CA LEU A 177 -9.49 -14.05 -1.33
C LEU A 177 -8.77 -15.26 -0.74
N ASP A 178 -9.05 -16.45 -1.27
CA ASP A 178 -8.28 -17.65 -0.97
C ASP A 178 -7.07 -17.69 -1.90
N LEU A 179 -5.87 -17.55 -1.34
CA LEU A 179 -4.63 -17.49 -2.12
C LEU A 179 -4.25 -18.84 -2.75
N ASN A 180 -4.67 -19.96 -2.11
CA ASN A 180 -4.40 -21.28 -2.65
C ASN A 180 -5.29 -21.60 -3.85
N LEU A 181 -6.56 -21.20 -3.77
CA LEU A 181 -7.54 -21.40 -4.84
C LEU A 181 -7.51 -20.28 -5.88
N GLN A 182 -6.86 -19.17 -5.58
CA GLN A 182 -6.87 -17.93 -6.38
C GLN A 182 -8.31 -17.47 -6.70
N ALA A 183 -9.20 -17.62 -5.73
CA ALA A 183 -10.61 -17.36 -5.90
C ALA A 183 -11.14 -16.40 -4.85
N PHE A 184 -12.05 -15.52 -5.28
CA PHE A 184 -12.79 -14.64 -4.40
C PHE A 184 -14.17 -15.22 -4.08
N TYR A 185 -14.61 -15.00 -2.84
CA TYR A 185 -16.00 -15.25 -2.47
C TYR A 185 -16.47 -14.25 -1.41
N PRO A 186 -17.74 -13.80 -1.50
CA PRO A 186 -18.33 -13.00 -0.44
C PRO A 186 -18.65 -13.88 0.76
N TRP A 187 -18.47 -13.32 1.94
CA TRP A 187 -18.84 -13.95 3.20
C TRP A 187 -19.64 -12.94 4.03
N ARG A 188 -20.73 -13.41 4.63
CA ARG A 188 -21.54 -12.62 5.53
C ARG A 188 -21.43 -13.19 6.94
N ILE A 189 -21.13 -12.30 7.89
CA ILE A 189 -21.07 -12.62 9.30
C ILE A 189 -22.48 -12.39 9.84
N GLY A 190 -23.19 -13.48 10.16
CA GLY A 190 -24.56 -13.42 10.67
C GLY A 190 -24.90 -14.66 11.45
N ASP A 191 -25.81 -14.55 12.41
CA ASP A 191 -26.35 -15.68 13.12
C ASP A 191 -27.51 -16.32 12.33
N GLN A 192 -27.72 -17.62 12.50
CA GLN A 192 -28.80 -18.37 11.87
C GLN A 192 -30.20 -17.93 12.35
N ASP A 193 -30.26 -17.24 13.49
CA ASP A 193 -31.49 -16.76 14.12
C ASP A 193 -31.87 -15.32 13.77
N GLY A 194 -31.17 -14.70 12.79
CA GLY A 194 -31.49 -13.36 12.27
C GLY A 194 -30.91 -12.21 13.11
N GLU A 195 -30.17 -12.48 14.18
CA GLU A 195 -29.34 -11.49 14.84
C GLU A 195 -28.04 -11.31 14.07
N THR A 196 -27.76 -10.08 13.65
CA THR A 196 -26.53 -9.75 12.92
C THR A 196 -25.35 -9.76 13.89
N SER A 197 -24.50 -10.78 13.80
CA SER A 197 -23.17 -10.72 14.39
C SER A 197 -22.28 -9.79 13.56
N TYR A 198 -21.34 -9.11 14.21
CA TYR A 198 -20.40 -8.20 13.53
C TYR A 198 -19.04 -8.24 14.23
N ILE A 199 -17.99 -7.95 13.46
CA ILE A 199 -16.65 -7.76 13.99
C ILE A 199 -16.45 -6.26 14.25
N MET A 200 -16.04 -5.91 15.47
CA MET A 200 -15.79 -4.51 15.87
C MET A 200 -14.30 -4.13 15.78
N GLY A 201 -13.57 -4.75 14.89
CA GLY A 201 -12.13 -4.59 14.74
C GLY A 201 -11.38 -5.83 15.20
N MET A 202 -10.23 -6.04 14.61
CA MET A 202 -9.27 -7.06 15.02
C MET A 202 -8.00 -6.32 15.47
N SER A 203 -7.57 -6.61 16.69
CA SER A 203 -6.36 -6.04 17.28
C SER A 203 -5.14 -6.91 17.01
#